data_806d6ed427e6beee8b1edc68269e651d
#
_entry.id   806d6ed427e6beee8b1edc68269e651d
#
_cell.length_a   1.000
_cell.length_b   1.000
_cell.length_c   1.000
_cell.angle_alpha   90.00
_cell.angle_beta   90.00
_cell.angle_gamma   90.00
#
_symmetry.space_group_name_H-M   'P 1'
#
loop_
_entity.id
_entity.type
_entity.pdbx_description
1 polymer ?
#
loop_
_entity_poly.entity_id
_entity_poly.type
_entity_poly.pdbx_seq_one_letter_code
_entity_poly.pdbx_strand_id
1 'polypeptide(L)'
;MNKKLSKLFYRGMWHRKKEVAGVCIATMLASFFITCILLFQENMYQWQVAENFMRFGSWFVMQSSGEPYNTLKDSIYLDEPVEAGVYGTIYNRNWDKARGCIGYMTPEFMEQANIELDKGRLPENENEIACDWTTLAKLGYNGQLGQEIVIKYYQNDNKSREDPERQAVYTLCGVFGDYSDVWEYGKYIPCGVITKEACEQLDSKESKVWLYSLKNTVRNKDYNSIYNELQGNITSKIFYNTSVYDFEAWGPKDIYNYIYILVMIIGKVQSLFCQCRL
;
A
#
# COMPACT_ATOMS: atom_id res chain seq x y z
N MET A 1 -43.97 -34.79 -12.40
CA MET A 1 -44.20 -34.86 -10.94
C MET A 1 -45.70 -35.02 -10.69
N ASN A 2 -46.11 -36.07 -10.01
CA ASN A 2 -47.53 -36.55 -9.94
C ASN A 2 -48.39 -35.56 -9.13
N LYS A 3 -49.42 -34.95 -9.73
CA LYS A 3 -50.38 -34.02 -9.08
C LYS A 3 -50.97 -34.51 -7.74
N LYS A 4 -51.07 -35.82 -7.54
CA LYS A 4 -51.50 -36.42 -6.27
C LYS A 4 -50.45 -36.28 -5.16
N LEU A 5 -49.16 -36.41 -5.47
CA LEU A 5 -48.06 -36.25 -4.51
C LEU A 5 -47.94 -34.81 -4.01
N SER A 6 -48.08 -33.83 -4.89
CA SER A 6 -48.03 -32.42 -4.50
C SER A 6 -49.19 -32.01 -3.58
N LYS A 7 -50.40 -32.58 -3.82
CA LYS A 7 -51.58 -32.31 -2.97
C LYS A 7 -51.46 -32.93 -1.56
N LEU A 8 -50.84 -34.11 -1.44
CA LEU A 8 -50.54 -34.74 -0.15
C LEU A 8 -49.46 -33.95 0.63
N PHE A 9 -48.46 -33.46 -0.08
CA PHE A 9 -47.39 -32.62 0.51
C PHE A 9 -47.95 -31.29 1.06
N TYR A 10 -48.80 -30.60 0.30
CA TYR A 10 -49.44 -29.36 0.74
C TYR A 10 -50.41 -29.59 1.94
N ARG A 11 -51.15 -30.70 1.99
CA ARG A 11 -52.00 -31.04 3.14
C ARG A 11 -51.16 -31.35 4.40
N GLY A 12 -50.05 -32.05 4.26
CA GLY A 12 -49.14 -32.32 5.37
C GLY A 12 -48.49 -31.06 5.94
N MET A 13 -48.08 -30.16 5.06
CA MET A 13 -47.53 -28.83 5.47
C MET A 13 -48.55 -27.98 6.22
N TRP A 14 -49.83 -28.02 5.84
CA TRP A 14 -50.86 -27.19 6.46
C TRP A 14 -51.23 -27.68 7.87
N HIS A 15 -51.09 -28.98 8.17
CA HIS A 15 -51.28 -29.50 9.53
C HIS A 15 -50.14 -29.12 10.48
N ARG A 16 -48.94 -28.80 9.97
CA ARG A 16 -47.74 -28.41 10.73
C ARG A 16 -47.34 -26.94 10.51
N LYS A 17 -48.29 -26.03 10.40
CA LYS A 17 -48.07 -24.61 10.07
C LYS A 17 -47.02 -23.94 10.94
N LYS A 18 -47.02 -24.18 12.26
CA LYS A 18 -46.10 -23.58 13.20
C LYS A 18 -44.64 -24.05 13.01
N GLU A 19 -44.46 -25.35 12.70
CA GLU A 19 -43.13 -25.91 12.46
C GLU A 19 -42.56 -25.46 11.10
N VAL A 20 -43.40 -25.42 10.07
CA VAL A 20 -43.01 -24.91 8.74
C VAL A 20 -42.69 -23.42 8.81
N ALA A 21 -43.48 -22.62 9.51
CA ALA A 21 -43.19 -21.21 9.74
C ALA A 21 -41.86 -21.02 10.48
N GLY A 22 -41.57 -21.82 11.52
CA GLY A 22 -40.32 -21.80 12.24
C GLY A 22 -39.12 -22.10 11.35
N VAL A 23 -39.21 -23.12 10.48
CA VAL A 23 -38.14 -23.43 9.52
C VAL A 23 -37.94 -22.29 8.49
N CYS A 24 -39.04 -21.73 7.96
CA CYS A 24 -38.96 -20.60 7.03
C CYS A 24 -38.29 -19.37 7.68
N ILE A 25 -38.66 -19.03 8.91
CA ILE A 25 -38.06 -17.91 9.64
C ILE A 25 -36.56 -18.17 9.88
N ALA A 26 -36.23 -19.40 10.32
CA ALA A 26 -34.82 -19.76 10.56
C ALA A 26 -33.96 -19.68 9.28
N THR A 27 -34.49 -20.15 8.13
CA THR A 27 -33.77 -20.05 6.85
C THR A 27 -33.68 -18.62 6.35
N MET A 28 -34.70 -17.79 6.54
CA MET A 28 -34.63 -16.34 6.22
C MET A 28 -33.59 -15.63 7.06
N LEU A 29 -33.55 -15.86 8.37
CA LEU A 29 -32.57 -15.28 9.26
C LEU A 29 -31.13 -15.74 8.89
N ALA A 30 -30.97 -17.04 8.63
CA ALA A 30 -29.67 -17.57 8.23
C ALA A 30 -29.19 -16.92 6.91
N SER A 31 -30.04 -16.82 5.89
CA SER A 31 -29.67 -16.17 4.63
C SER A 31 -29.40 -14.68 4.80
N PHE A 32 -30.14 -13.98 5.66
CA PHE A 32 -29.90 -12.58 6.00
C PHE A 32 -28.52 -12.40 6.65
N PHE A 33 -28.17 -13.20 7.67
CA PHE A 33 -26.85 -13.11 8.32
C PHE A 33 -25.71 -13.43 7.35
N ILE A 34 -25.87 -14.42 6.49
CA ILE A 34 -24.87 -14.73 5.45
C ILE A 34 -24.65 -13.52 4.56
N THR A 35 -25.73 -12.93 4.05
CA THR A 35 -25.63 -11.75 3.18
C THR A 35 -24.96 -10.58 3.90
N CYS A 36 -25.31 -10.32 5.17
CA CYS A 36 -24.66 -9.28 5.96
C CYS A 36 -23.16 -9.52 6.14
N ILE A 37 -22.75 -10.76 6.40
CA ILE A 37 -21.31 -11.11 6.55
C ILE A 37 -20.58 -10.91 5.24
N LEU A 38 -21.13 -11.35 4.11
CA LEU A 38 -20.51 -11.18 2.79
C LEU A 38 -20.37 -9.70 2.41
N LEU A 39 -21.40 -8.90 2.64
CA LEU A 39 -21.35 -7.45 2.39
C LEU A 39 -20.34 -6.75 3.30
N PHE A 40 -20.27 -7.14 4.57
CA PHE A 40 -19.30 -6.59 5.50
C PHE A 40 -17.87 -6.92 5.06
N GLN A 41 -17.58 -8.16 4.68
CA GLN A 41 -16.26 -8.57 4.20
C GLN A 41 -15.86 -7.82 2.93
N GLU A 42 -16.79 -7.69 1.96
CA GLU A 42 -16.53 -6.92 0.73
C GLU A 42 -16.22 -5.45 1.04
N ASN A 43 -17.01 -4.81 1.91
CA ASN A 43 -16.74 -3.41 2.30
C ASN A 43 -15.41 -3.25 3.04
N MET A 44 -15.05 -4.19 3.94
CA MET A 44 -13.76 -4.17 4.63
C MET A 44 -12.60 -4.34 3.66
N TYR A 45 -12.74 -5.23 2.68
CA TYR A 45 -11.74 -5.41 1.63
C TYR A 45 -11.56 -4.13 0.79
N GLN A 46 -12.64 -3.53 0.31
CA GLN A 46 -12.58 -2.30 -0.47
C GLN A 46 -11.97 -1.14 0.34
N TRP A 47 -12.31 -1.04 1.62
CA TRP A 47 -11.71 -0.05 2.51
C TRP A 47 -10.20 -0.28 2.69
N GLN A 48 -9.76 -1.52 2.88
CA GLN A 48 -8.34 -1.86 3.03
C GLN A 48 -7.55 -1.59 1.75
N VAL A 49 -8.11 -1.90 0.58
CA VAL A 49 -7.51 -1.55 -0.71
C VAL A 49 -7.35 -0.04 -0.83
N ALA A 50 -8.40 0.73 -0.53
CA ALA A 50 -8.35 2.19 -0.59
C ALA A 50 -7.32 2.76 0.41
N GLU A 51 -7.26 2.23 1.64
CA GLU A 51 -6.26 2.64 2.64
C GLU A 51 -4.84 2.35 2.16
N ASN A 52 -4.60 1.17 1.60
CA ASN A 52 -3.28 0.83 1.07
C ASN A 52 -2.86 1.74 -0.09
N PHE A 53 -3.78 2.07 -1.00
CA PHE A 53 -3.51 3.05 -2.05
C PHE A 53 -3.16 4.44 -1.47
N MET A 54 -3.89 4.89 -0.45
CA MET A 54 -3.59 6.16 0.21
C MET A 54 -2.25 6.17 0.93
N ARG A 55 -1.83 5.03 1.49
CA ARG A 55 -0.58 4.92 2.26
C ARG A 55 0.66 4.71 1.41
N PHE A 56 0.55 3.91 0.37
CA PHE A 56 1.69 3.43 -0.43
C PHE A 56 1.73 4.00 -1.84
N GLY A 57 0.68 4.68 -2.29
CA GLY A 57 0.58 5.20 -3.65
C GLY A 57 0.18 4.16 -4.69
N SER A 58 0.11 4.59 -5.94
CA SER A 58 -0.38 3.80 -7.08
C SER A 58 0.72 3.09 -7.88
N TRP A 59 1.98 3.21 -7.48
CA TRP A 59 3.10 2.56 -8.16
C TRP A 59 3.04 1.04 -8.05
N PHE A 60 3.49 0.35 -9.09
CA PHE A 60 3.56 -1.11 -9.13
C PHE A 60 4.97 -1.64 -8.89
N VAL A 61 5.96 -1.02 -9.54
CA VAL A 61 7.38 -1.38 -9.41
C VAL A 61 8.18 -0.16 -9.01
N MET A 62 9.09 -0.34 -8.04
CA MET A 62 10.11 0.62 -7.68
C MET A 62 11.48 0.04 -8.04
N GLN A 63 12.26 0.78 -8.81
CA GLN A 63 13.67 0.50 -9.07
C GLN A 63 14.52 1.46 -8.27
N SER A 64 15.43 0.95 -7.44
CA SER A 64 16.39 1.76 -6.70
C SER A 64 17.76 1.67 -7.35
N SER A 65 18.33 2.80 -7.71
CA SER A 65 19.65 3.01 -8.32
C SER A 65 19.78 2.71 -9.81
N GLY A 66 20.63 3.48 -10.47
CA GLY A 66 20.99 3.35 -11.88
C GLY A 66 20.03 4.04 -12.84
N GLU A 67 20.28 3.84 -14.13
CA GLU A 67 19.36 4.26 -15.18
C GLU A 67 18.15 3.31 -15.25
N PRO A 68 17.00 3.76 -15.78
CA PRO A 68 15.83 2.92 -15.94
C PRO A 68 16.16 1.66 -16.75
N TYR A 69 15.78 0.49 -16.25
CA TYR A 69 15.98 -0.75 -17.02
C TYR A 69 15.12 -0.76 -18.27
N ASN A 70 15.74 -1.04 -19.43
CA ASN A 70 15.02 -1.13 -20.70
C ASN A 70 13.84 -2.11 -20.61
N THR A 71 14.01 -3.23 -19.91
CA THR A 71 12.95 -4.22 -19.72
C THR A 71 11.71 -3.64 -19.02
N LEU A 72 11.89 -2.71 -18.07
CA LEU A 72 10.78 -2.03 -17.42
C LEU A 72 10.23 -0.91 -18.28
N LYS A 73 11.12 -0.09 -18.88
CA LYS A 73 10.74 1.03 -19.72
C LYS A 73 9.99 0.60 -20.99
N ASP A 74 10.43 -0.49 -21.62
CA ASP A 74 9.82 -1.03 -22.83
C ASP A 74 8.63 -1.97 -22.55
N SER A 75 8.24 -2.12 -21.28
CA SER A 75 7.13 -2.99 -20.90
C SER A 75 5.80 -2.50 -21.46
N ILE A 76 5.03 -3.42 -22.04
CA ILE A 76 3.68 -3.14 -22.52
C ILE A 76 2.69 -2.87 -21.37
N TYR A 77 3.05 -3.24 -20.14
CA TYR A 77 2.20 -3.15 -18.95
C TYR A 77 2.43 -1.89 -18.13
N LEU A 78 3.60 -1.26 -18.22
CA LEU A 78 4.01 -0.15 -17.39
C LEU A 78 3.93 1.19 -18.13
N ASP A 79 3.56 2.23 -17.39
CA ASP A 79 3.67 3.61 -17.85
C ASP A 79 5.12 4.11 -17.78
N GLU A 80 5.39 5.29 -18.33
CA GLU A 80 6.69 5.94 -18.21
C GLU A 80 7.05 6.14 -16.74
N PRO A 81 8.32 5.89 -16.35
CA PRO A 81 8.74 6.02 -14.97
C PRO A 81 8.82 7.48 -14.52
N VAL A 82 8.52 7.70 -13.24
CA VAL A 82 8.75 8.96 -12.55
C VAL A 82 9.95 8.84 -11.63
N GLU A 83 10.69 9.96 -11.40
CA GLU A 83 11.97 9.93 -10.71
C GLU A 83 12.00 10.71 -9.39
N ALA A 84 12.83 10.21 -8.47
CA ALA A 84 13.37 10.96 -7.34
C ALA A 84 14.89 10.73 -7.26
N GLY A 85 15.61 11.71 -6.73
CA GLY A 85 17.06 11.61 -6.52
C GLY A 85 17.40 11.63 -5.03
N VAL A 86 18.23 10.69 -4.61
CA VAL A 86 18.78 10.59 -3.25
C VAL A 86 20.25 10.91 -3.29
N TYR A 87 20.70 11.86 -2.46
CA TYR A 87 22.08 12.36 -2.44
C TYR A 87 22.83 12.02 -1.15
N GLY A 88 22.14 11.71 -0.08
CA GLY A 88 22.79 11.35 1.17
C GLY A 88 21.85 10.76 2.21
N THR A 89 22.45 10.13 3.20
CA THR A 89 21.73 9.59 4.36
C THR A 89 21.78 10.60 5.50
N ILE A 90 20.62 10.98 6.03
CA ILE A 90 20.46 11.88 7.17
C ILE A 90 20.73 11.13 8.46
N TYR A 91 21.48 11.75 9.37
CA TYR A 91 21.78 11.22 10.70
C TYR A 91 21.25 12.12 11.81
N ASN A 92 21.05 11.52 12.98
CA ASN A 92 20.75 12.28 14.19
C ASN A 92 21.95 13.11 14.65
N ARG A 93 21.75 13.94 15.71
CA ARG A 93 22.80 14.83 16.24
C ARG A 93 24.09 14.11 16.64
N ASN A 94 24.00 12.86 17.07
CA ASN A 94 25.12 12.06 17.57
C ASN A 94 25.78 11.18 16.50
N TRP A 95 25.30 11.21 15.26
CA TRP A 95 25.79 10.41 14.15
C TRP A 95 25.68 8.87 14.32
N ASP A 96 24.92 8.41 15.30
CA ASP A 96 24.82 6.99 15.62
C ASP A 96 23.67 6.28 14.89
N LYS A 97 22.67 7.03 14.41
CA LYS A 97 21.48 6.47 13.77
C LYS A 97 21.08 7.24 12.52
N ALA A 98 20.95 6.50 11.41
CA ALA A 98 20.31 6.99 10.20
C ALA A 98 18.84 7.34 10.46
N ARG A 99 18.36 8.43 9.87
CA ARG A 99 17.00 8.97 10.07
C ARG A 99 16.20 9.08 8.79
N GLY A 100 16.83 8.86 7.66
CA GLY A 100 16.25 8.93 6.33
C GLY A 100 17.26 9.39 5.31
N CYS A 101 16.77 9.90 4.20
CA CYS A 101 17.60 10.39 3.10
C CYS A 101 17.26 11.84 2.75
N ILE A 102 18.25 12.58 2.25
CA ILE A 102 18.07 13.90 1.65
C ILE A 102 18.14 13.79 0.12
N GLY A 103 17.29 14.54 -0.56
CA GLY A 103 17.25 14.53 -2.01
C GLY A 103 16.11 15.37 -2.58
N TYR A 104 15.75 15.11 -3.81
CA TYR A 104 14.59 15.75 -4.46
C TYR A 104 13.56 14.72 -4.91
N MET A 105 12.30 15.16 -5.08
CA MET A 105 11.23 14.40 -5.71
C MET A 105 10.55 15.27 -6.76
N THR A 106 10.23 14.69 -7.93
CA THR A 106 9.40 15.38 -8.92
C THR A 106 7.94 15.42 -8.47
N PRO A 107 7.13 16.38 -8.92
CA PRO A 107 5.69 16.41 -8.60
C PRO A 107 4.98 15.11 -8.99
N GLU A 108 5.33 14.55 -10.14
CA GLU A 108 4.77 13.30 -10.67
C GLU A 108 5.15 12.10 -9.76
N PHE A 109 6.37 12.09 -9.22
CA PHE A 109 6.79 11.08 -8.26
C PHE A 109 5.96 11.16 -6.97
N MET A 110 5.75 12.36 -6.45
CA MET A 110 4.95 12.58 -5.24
C MET A 110 3.49 12.17 -5.46
N GLU A 111 2.89 12.51 -6.61
CA GLU A 111 1.54 12.10 -6.96
C GLU A 111 1.42 10.56 -7.01
N GLN A 112 2.35 9.90 -7.69
CA GLN A 112 2.34 8.45 -7.84
C GLN A 112 2.60 7.71 -6.52
N ALA A 113 3.43 8.29 -5.65
CA ALA A 113 3.73 7.79 -4.31
C ALA A 113 2.66 8.17 -3.27
N ASN A 114 1.70 9.01 -3.64
CA ASN A 114 0.70 9.61 -2.76
C ASN A 114 1.34 10.34 -1.55
N ILE A 115 2.38 11.13 -1.83
CA ILE A 115 3.08 11.95 -0.84
C ILE A 115 2.54 13.37 -0.93
N GLU A 116 1.83 13.80 0.10
CA GLU A 116 1.18 15.10 0.14
C GLU A 116 1.78 16.00 1.22
N LEU A 117 1.77 17.31 0.95
CA LEU A 117 2.11 18.32 1.95
C LEU A 117 0.96 18.46 2.96
N ASP A 118 1.28 18.34 4.25
CA ASP A 118 0.38 18.65 5.34
C ASP A 118 0.29 20.16 5.58
N LYS A 119 1.42 20.86 5.44
CA LYS A 119 1.47 22.32 5.54
C LYS A 119 2.66 22.95 4.82
N GLY A 120 2.56 24.24 4.51
CA GLY A 120 3.61 24.98 3.83
C GLY A 120 3.61 24.76 2.33
N ARG A 121 4.78 24.73 1.71
CA ARG A 121 5.00 24.55 0.28
C ARG A 121 6.25 23.72 0.00
N LEU A 122 6.42 23.32 -1.25
CA LEU A 122 7.67 22.72 -1.72
C LEU A 122 8.82 23.76 -1.72
N PRO A 123 10.09 23.31 -1.58
CA PRO A 123 11.25 24.19 -1.71
C PRO A 123 11.33 24.85 -3.08
N GLU A 124 11.55 26.15 -3.11
CA GLU A 124 11.76 26.96 -4.32
C GLU A 124 13.17 27.53 -4.38
N ASN A 125 13.82 27.62 -3.21
CA ASN A 125 15.18 28.16 -3.08
C ASN A 125 16.14 27.09 -2.54
N GLU A 126 17.42 27.24 -2.84
CA GLU A 126 18.48 26.28 -2.47
C GLU A 126 18.67 26.12 -0.95
N ASN A 127 18.27 27.10 -0.16
CA ASN A 127 18.37 27.08 1.30
C ASN A 127 17.06 26.62 1.98
N GLU A 128 16.11 26.07 1.24
CA GLU A 128 14.84 25.58 1.76
C GLU A 128 14.78 24.07 1.78
N ILE A 129 14.02 23.54 2.76
CA ILE A 129 13.76 22.11 2.89
C ILE A 129 12.29 21.86 3.27
N ALA A 130 11.73 20.83 2.71
CA ALA A 130 10.49 20.23 3.19
C ALA A 130 10.78 18.83 3.76
N CYS A 131 10.24 18.52 4.93
CA CYS A 131 10.48 17.23 5.61
C CYS A 131 9.18 16.59 6.03
N ASP A 132 9.20 15.26 6.16
CA ASP A 132 8.09 14.56 6.79
C ASP A 132 8.09 14.69 8.33
N TRP A 133 6.91 14.51 8.95
CA TRP A 133 6.76 14.62 10.39
C TRP A 133 7.67 13.70 11.18
N THR A 134 7.80 12.45 10.74
CA THR A 134 8.64 11.45 11.40
C THR A 134 10.11 11.85 11.39
N THR A 135 10.64 12.33 10.27
CA THR A 135 12.02 12.79 10.18
C THR A 135 12.26 14.00 11.07
N LEU A 136 11.37 15.00 11.06
CA LEU A 136 11.45 16.16 11.94
C LEU A 136 11.48 15.75 13.42
N ALA A 137 10.57 14.89 13.84
CA ALA A 137 10.51 14.39 15.22
C ALA A 137 11.80 13.64 15.61
N LYS A 138 12.31 12.76 14.73
CA LYS A 138 13.57 12.04 14.94
C LYS A 138 14.79 12.94 15.02
N LEU A 139 14.76 14.10 14.36
CA LEU A 139 15.80 15.13 14.44
C LEU A 139 15.62 16.10 15.61
N GLY A 140 14.47 16.06 16.29
CA GLY A 140 14.13 16.89 17.44
C GLY A 140 13.55 18.25 17.09
N TYR A 141 12.92 18.38 15.93
CA TYR A 141 12.22 19.58 15.47
C TYR A 141 10.70 19.43 15.60
N ASN A 142 10.01 20.56 15.81
CA ASN A 142 8.55 20.61 16.01
C ASN A 142 7.76 20.95 14.75
N GLY A 143 8.42 21.03 13.59
CA GLY A 143 7.78 21.32 12.31
C GLY A 143 7.22 22.75 12.19
N GLN A 144 7.77 23.73 12.88
CA GLN A 144 7.39 25.13 12.71
C GLN A 144 7.98 25.67 11.41
N LEU A 145 7.15 26.15 10.50
CA LEU A 145 7.63 26.77 9.25
C LEU A 145 8.50 27.98 9.53
N GLY A 146 9.57 28.13 8.74
CA GLY A 146 10.56 29.20 8.88
C GLY A 146 11.67 28.90 9.90
N GLN A 147 11.60 27.78 10.66
CA GLN A 147 12.70 27.40 11.55
C GLN A 147 13.91 26.88 10.77
N GLU A 148 15.10 27.08 11.31
CA GLU A 148 16.32 26.50 10.77
C GLU A 148 16.41 25.01 11.13
N ILE A 149 16.68 24.19 10.11
CA ILE A 149 16.90 22.75 10.22
C ILE A 149 18.34 22.45 9.89
N VAL A 150 19.05 21.87 10.84
CA VAL A 150 20.43 21.41 10.65
C VAL A 150 20.38 19.95 10.24
N ILE A 151 20.77 19.66 9.00
CA ILE A 151 20.86 18.32 8.46
C ILE A 151 22.30 17.85 8.51
N LYS A 152 22.53 16.75 9.19
CA LYS A 152 23.80 16.03 9.20
C LYS A 152 23.67 14.83 8.27
N TYR A 153 24.59 14.70 7.32
CA TYR A 153 24.50 13.65 6.31
C TYR A 153 25.86 13.08 5.90
N TYR A 154 25.82 11.81 5.45
CA TYR A 154 26.91 11.20 4.70
C TYR A 154 26.55 11.13 3.24
N GLN A 155 27.54 11.26 2.38
CA GLN A 155 27.39 11.12 0.94
C GLN A 155 27.03 9.67 0.55
N ASN A 156 26.33 9.51 -0.57
CA ASN A 156 25.89 8.19 -1.04
C ASN A 156 27.04 7.25 -1.43
N ASP A 157 28.19 7.77 -1.85
CA ASP A 157 29.33 6.98 -2.34
C ASP A 157 30.14 6.31 -1.24
N ASN A 158 29.87 6.67 0.02
CA ASN A 158 30.73 6.27 1.10
C ASN A 158 30.14 5.23 2.04
N LYS A 159 30.68 4.03 1.93
CA LYS A 159 30.40 2.91 2.80
C LYS A 159 31.31 2.84 4.02
N SER A 160 32.31 3.73 4.13
CA SER A 160 33.25 3.73 5.24
C SER A 160 32.97 4.89 6.20
N ARG A 161 33.05 4.61 7.51
CA ARG A 161 32.96 5.61 8.59
C ARG A 161 34.09 6.68 8.58
N GLU A 162 34.96 6.66 7.57
CA GLU A 162 36.14 7.53 7.45
C GLU A 162 35.86 8.83 6.70
N ASP A 163 34.60 9.01 6.20
CA ASP A 163 34.25 10.23 5.51
C ASP A 163 33.94 11.40 6.43
N PRO A 164 34.28 12.61 5.98
CA PRO A 164 33.98 13.79 6.75
C PRO A 164 32.48 13.94 6.96
N GLU A 165 32.10 14.06 8.22
CA GLU A 165 30.76 14.47 8.63
C GLU A 165 30.39 15.78 7.94
N ARG A 166 29.29 15.77 7.17
CA ARG A 166 28.82 16.96 6.48
C ARG A 166 27.58 17.51 7.14
N GLN A 167 27.45 18.81 7.12
CA GLN A 167 26.35 19.53 7.72
C GLN A 167 25.86 20.61 6.77
N ALA A 168 24.56 20.69 6.57
CA ALA A 168 23.90 21.77 5.86
C ALA A 168 22.78 22.36 6.72
N VAL A 169 22.50 23.64 6.53
CA VAL A 169 21.45 24.37 7.25
C VAL A 169 20.44 24.84 6.24
N TYR A 170 19.18 24.52 6.49
CA TYR A 170 18.05 24.86 5.64
C TYR A 170 16.95 25.54 6.45
N THR A 171 16.11 26.33 5.78
CA THR A 171 14.89 26.87 6.33
C THR A 171 13.71 25.93 6.02
N LEU A 172 12.96 25.50 7.01
CA LEU A 172 11.80 24.62 6.81
C LEU A 172 10.67 25.38 6.12
N CYS A 173 10.38 25.04 4.87
CA CYS A 173 9.33 25.67 4.06
C CYS A 173 8.06 24.82 3.94
N GLY A 174 8.16 23.51 4.18
CA GLY A 174 7.03 22.59 4.09
C GLY A 174 7.17 21.37 5.00
N VAL A 175 6.04 20.79 5.35
CA VAL A 175 5.98 19.54 6.11
C VAL A 175 5.05 18.58 5.38
N PHE A 176 5.56 17.40 5.09
CA PHE A 176 4.79 16.32 4.51
C PHE A 176 4.05 15.53 5.59
N GLY A 177 2.99 14.86 5.22
CA GLY A 177 2.40 13.76 5.98
C GLY A 177 3.45 12.69 6.32
N ASP A 178 3.12 11.81 7.24
CA ASP A 178 4.04 10.79 7.73
C ASP A 178 4.13 9.61 6.74
N TYR A 179 5.08 9.68 5.82
CA TYR A 179 5.29 8.61 4.83
C TYR A 179 6.57 7.79 5.04
N SER A 180 7.61 8.36 5.63
CA SER A 180 8.91 7.68 5.71
C SER A 180 8.92 6.46 6.62
N ASP A 181 8.05 6.41 7.63
CA ASP A 181 7.86 5.24 8.50
C ASP A 181 6.89 4.21 7.91
N VAL A 182 6.01 4.65 7.00
CA VAL A 182 5.00 3.78 6.37
C VAL A 182 5.61 2.99 5.21
N TRP A 183 6.54 3.60 4.49
CA TRP A 183 7.23 2.94 3.39
C TRP A 183 8.30 1.99 3.94
N GLU A 184 8.15 0.70 3.69
CA GLU A 184 9.14 -0.34 4.04
C GLU A 184 10.53 -0.02 3.45
N TYR A 185 10.56 0.68 2.33
CA TYR A 185 11.72 1.10 1.59
C TYR A 185 12.09 2.57 1.78
N GLY A 186 11.62 3.21 2.85
CA GLY A 186 11.82 4.65 3.14
C GLY A 186 13.27 5.13 3.09
N LYS A 187 14.24 4.24 3.27
CA LYS A 187 15.67 4.53 3.08
C LYS A 187 16.06 4.81 1.62
N TYR A 188 15.20 4.53 0.65
CA TYR A 188 15.46 4.72 -0.77
C TYR A 188 14.75 5.94 -1.35
N ILE A 189 13.88 6.60 -0.59
CA ILE A 189 13.20 7.83 -1.00
C ILE A 189 13.58 8.99 -0.08
N PRO A 190 13.65 10.23 -0.61
CA PRO A 190 13.93 11.40 0.22
C PRO A 190 12.86 11.60 1.28
N CYS A 191 13.26 11.87 2.52
CA CYS A 191 12.40 12.33 3.60
C CYS A 191 12.71 13.77 4.01
N GLY A 192 13.88 14.28 3.59
CA GLY A 192 14.22 15.68 3.52
C GLY A 192 14.33 16.08 2.05
N VAL A 193 13.35 16.82 1.57
CA VAL A 193 13.24 17.24 0.16
C VAL A 193 13.78 18.65 0.01
N ILE A 194 14.73 18.83 -0.90
CA ILE A 194 15.31 20.11 -1.30
C ILE A 194 15.20 20.28 -2.82
N THR A 195 15.58 21.44 -3.36
CA THR A 195 15.57 21.62 -4.81
C THR A 195 16.66 20.79 -5.48
N LYS A 196 16.51 20.50 -6.77
CA LYS A 196 17.52 19.73 -7.53
C LYS A 196 18.85 20.47 -7.58
N GLU A 197 18.82 21.79 -7.71
CA GLU A 197 19.99 22.67 -7.68
C GLU A 197 20.71 22.61 -6.34
N ALA A 198 19.98 22.60 -5.23
CA ALA A 198 20.55 22.41 -3.89
C ALA A 198 21.18 21.02 -3.71
N CYS A 199 20.58 19.99 -4.32
CA CYS A 199 21.14 18.63 -4.31
C CYS A 199 22.53 18.57 -5.01
N GLU A 200 22.70 19.27 -6.13
CA GLU A 200 23.96 19.30 -6.88
C GLU A 200 25.09 19.95 -6.07
N GLN A 201 24.76 20.83 -5.12
CA GLN A 201 25.73 21.45 -4.22
C GLN A 201 26.18 20.55 -3.07
N LEU A 202 25.50 19.43 -2.82
CA LEU A 202 25.88 18.50 -1.77
C LEU A 202 27.17 17.73 -2.07
N ASP A 203 27.75 17.90 -3.26
CA ASP A 203 29.00 17.23 -3.71
C ASP A 203 28.90 15.71 -3.44
N SER A 204 27.78 15.14 -3.75
CA SER A 204 27.45 13.72 -3.54
C SER A 204 26.90 13.11 -4.83
N LYS A 205 27.15 11.81 -5.01
CA LYS A 205 26.64 11.11 -6.16
C LYS A 205 25.15 10.84 -6.01
N GLU A 206 24.39 11.22 -7.02
CA GLU A 206 22.99 10.93 -7.12
C GLU A 206 22.73 9.42 -7.19
N SER A 207 21.79 8.96 -6.39
CA SER A 207 21.18 7.63 -6.53
C SER A 207 19.71 7.81 -6.92
N LYS A 208 19.39 7.53 -8.16
CA LYS A 208 18.02 7.69 -8.67
C LYS A 208 17.11 6.57 -8.20
N VAL A 209 15.86 6.92 -7.97
CA VAL A 209 14.75 6.01 -7.67
C VAL A 209 13.67 6.24 -8.71
N TRP A 210 13.18 5.17 -9.31
CA TRP A 210 12.17 5.18 -10.33
C TRP A 210 10.92 4.46 -9.87
N LEU A 211 9.76 5.07 -10.03
CA LEU A 211 8.47 4.41 -9.83
C LEU A 211 7.79 4.20 -11.18
N TYR A 212 7.22 3.02 -11.35
CA TYR A 212 6.45 2.62 -12.52
C TYR A 212 5.03 2.25 -12.09
N SER A 213 4.04 2.84 -12.72
CA SER A 213 2.63 2.46 -12.55
C SER A 213 2.18 1.48 -13.63
N LEU A 214 1.11 0.75 -13.36
CA LEU A 214 0.45 -0.06 -14.36
C LEU A 214 -0.39 0.80 -15.29
N LYS A 215 -0.30 0.56 -16.59
CA LYS A 215 -1.17 1.17 -17.59
C LYS A 215 -2.65 0.89 -17.29
N ASN A 216 -3.50 1.85 -17.55
CA ASN A 216 -4.95 1.71 -17.34
C ASN A 216 -5.57 0.52 -18.08
N THR A 217 -4.94 0.06 -19.16
CA THR A 217 -5.35 -1.10 -19.96
C THR A 217 -5.17 -2.44 -19.24
N VAL A 218 -4.42 -2.46 -18.12
CA VAL A 218 -4.04 -3.68 -17.41
C VAL A 218 -4.98 -3.99 -16.22
N ARG A 219 -5.91 -3.10 -15.91
CA ARG A 219 -6.77 -3.10 -14.71
C ARG A 219 -7.48 -4.41 -14.33
N ASN A 220 -7.61 -5.36 -15.27
CA ASN A 220 -8.30 -6.65 -15.05
C ASN A 220 -7.39 -7.86 -15.29
N LYS A 221 -6.07 -7.66 -15.36
CA LYS A 221 -5.12 -8.76 -15.52
C LYS A 221 -4.64 -9.28 -14.17
N ASP A 222 -4.22 -10.52 -14.18
CA ASP A 222 -3.55 -11.17 -13.07
C ASP A 222 -2.20 -10.48 -12.80
N TYR A 223 -2.12 -9.70 -11.73
CA TYR A 223 -0.91 -8.99 -11.32
C TYR A 223 0.27 -9.93 -11.06
N ASN A 224 0.00 -11.16 -10.61
CA ASN A 224 1.04 -12.17 -10.40
C ASN A 224 1.67 -12.64 -11.71
N SER A 225 0.90 -12.74 -12.78
CA SER A 225 1.46 -13.06 -14.10
C SER A 225 2.38 -11.97 -14.61
N ILE A 226 1.99 -10.69 -14.42
CA ILE A 226 2.83 -9.55 -14.79
C ILE A 226 4.10 -9.51 -13.93
N TYR A 227 3.97 -9.70 -12.63
CA TYR A 227 5.08 -9.79 -11.70
C TYR A 227 6.11 -10.86 -12.13
N ASN A 228 5.65 -12.08 -12.41
CA ASN A 228 6.51 -13.19 -12.82
C ASN A 228 7.22 -12.91 -14.15
N GLU A 229 6.53 -12.29 -15.12
CA GLU A 229 7.11 -11.92 -16.41
C GLU A 229 8.21 -10.86 -16.25
N LEU A 230 7.97 -9.84 -15.44
CA LEU A 230 8.95 -8.77 -15.18
C LEU A 230 10.15 -9.28 -14.37
N GLN A 231 9.92 -10.12 -13.35
CA GLN A 231 10.96 -10.62 -12.46
C GLN A 231 11.96 -11.56 -13.15
N GLY A 232 11.51 -12.35 -14.12
CA GLY A 232 12.33 -13.32 -14.84
C GLY A 232 13.53 -12.73 -15.60
N ASN A 233 13.53 -11.42 -15.85
CA ASN A 233 14.51 -10.71 -16.68
C ASN A 233 15.41 -9.73 -15.91
N ILE A 234 15.25 -9.59 -14.58
CA ILE A 234 15.89 -8.51 -13.83
C ILE A 234 16.58 -9.06 -12.59
N THR A 235 17.90 -8.79 -12.48
CA THR A 235 18.77 -9.36 -11.46
C THR A 235 19.04 -8.46 -10.25
N SER A 236 18.50 -7.22 -10.17
CA SER A 236 18.87 -6.28 -9.09
C SER A 236 17.75 -5.35 -8.64
N LYS A 237 17.70 -5.08 -7.34
CA LYS A 237 17.06 -3.99 -6.58
C LYS A 237 15.74 -3.44 -7.14
N ILE A 238 14.83 -4.33 -7.48
CA ILE A 238 13.46 -4.01 -7.82
C ILE A 238 12.58 -4.43 -6.65
N PHE A 239 11.65 -3.56 -6.32
CA PHE A 239 10.66 -3.79 -5.28
C PHE A 239 9.27 -3.65 -5.90
N TYR A 240 8.35 -4.47 -5.45
CA TYR A 240 6.95 -4.41 -5.87
C TYR A 240 6.10 -3.88 -4.74
N ASN A 241 5.07 -3.13 -5.07
CA ASN A 241 4.12 -2.62 -4.10
C ASN A 241 3.12 -3.73 -3.71
N THR A 242 3.63 -4.73 -2.97
CA THR A 242 2.85 -5.89 -2.55
C THR A 242 1.72 -5.51 -1.61
N SER A 243 1.85 -4.42 -0.87
CA SER A 243 0.79 -3.89 0.00
C SER A 243 -0.46 -3.46 -0.77
N VAL A 244 -0.30 -3.06 -2.04
CA VAL A 244 -1.39 -2.60 -2.91
C VAL A 244 -1.83 -3.67 -3.89
N TYR A 245 -0.90 -4.46 -4.45
CA TYR A 245 -1.15 -5.38 -5.56
C TYR A 245 -1.08 -6.87 -5.21
N ASP A 246 -0.62 -7.23 -4.01
CA ASP A 246 -0.64 -8.61 -3.52
C ASP A 246 -1.97 -8.91 -2.82
N PHE A 247 -2.98 -9.17 -3.62
CA PHE A 247 -4.33 -9.49 -3.14
C PHE A 247 -4.55 -10.98 -2.84
N GLU A 248 -3.56 -11.85 -3.00
CA GLU A 248 -3.74 -13.29 -2.77
C GLU A 248 -3.98 -13.63 -1.28
N ALA A 249 -3.48 -12.81 -0.37
CA ALA A 249 -3.64 -13.05 1.07
C ALA A 249 -5.09 -12.88 1.57
N TRP A 250 -5.92 -12.08 0.88
CA TRP A 250 -7.28 -11.70 1.34
C TRP A 250 -8.35 -11.86 0.24
N GLY A 251 -8.05 -12.58 -0.84
CA GLY A 251 -8.93 -12.74 -1.98
C GLY A 251 -10.17 -13.59 -1.71
N PRO A 252 -11.08 -13.67 -2.69
CA PRO A 252 -12.35 -14.40 -2.59
C PRO A 252 -12.23 -15.89 -2.23
N LYS A 253 -11.03 -16.48 -2.26
CA LYS A 253 -10.79 -17.88 -1.86
C LYS A 253 -11.24 -18.17 -0.42
N ASP A 254 -11.07 -17.23 0.50
CA ASP A 254 -11.51 -17.40 1.88
C ASP A 254 -13.03 -17.29 2.03
N ILE A 255 -13.69 -16.51 1.19
CA ILE A 255 -15.15 -16.41 1.14
C ILE A 255 -15.77 -17.75 0.82
N TYR A 256 -15.22 -18.52 -0.13
CA TYR A 256 -15.71 -19.85 -0.46
C TYR A 256 -15.58 -20.83 0.71
N ASN A 257 -14.51 -20.75 1.50
CA ASN A 257 -14.35 -21.56 2.69
C ASN A 257 -15.40 -21.22 3.76
N TYR A 258 -15.69 -19.93 3.99
CA TYR A 258 -16.75 -19.52 4.92
C TYR A 258 -18.14 -19.93 4.44
N ILE A 259 -18.45 -19.78 3.15
CA ILE A 259 -19.72 -20.27 2.56
C ILE A 259 -19.83 -21.78 2.74
N TYR A 260 -18.76 -22.54 2.48
CA TYR A 260 -18.73 -23.99 2.66
C TYR A 260 -19.00 -24.39 4.11
N ILE A 261 -18.33 -23.77 5.08
CA ILE A 261 -18.53 -24.01 6.52
C ILE A 261 -19.98 -23.71 6.91
N LEU A 262 -20.55 -22.63 6.39
CA LEU A 262 -21.91 -22.21 6.72
C LEU A 262 -22.96 -23.16 6.13
N VAL A 263 -22.77 -23.62 4.89
CA VAL A 263 -23.61 -24.65 4.25
C VAL A 263 -23.55 -25.96 5.04
N MET A 264 -22.39 -26.34 5.53
CA MET A 264 -22.18 -27.50 6.40
C MET A 264 -22.91 -27.37 7.75
N ILE A 265 -22.90 -26.18 8.34
CA ILE A 265 -23.62 -25.88 9.60
C ILE A 265 -25.13 -25.98 9.36
N ILE A 266 -25.67 -25.38 8.31
CA ILE A 266 -27.07 -25.42 7.95
C ILE A 266 -27.51 -26.88 7.68
N GLY A 267 -26.72 -27.65 6.93
CA GLY A 267 -26.96 -29.07 6.67
C GLY A 267 -27.00 -29.93 7.94
N LYS A 268 -26.08 -29.67 8.90
CA LYS A 268 -26.09 -30.35 10.21
C LYS A 268 -27.30 -29.97 11.05
N VAL A 269 -27.71 -28.72 11.08
CA VAL A 269 -28.89 -28.25 11.80
C VAL A 269 -30.13 -28.89 11.22
N GLN A 270 -30.26 -28.97 9.88
CA GLN A 270 -31.40 -29.70 9.25
C GLN A 270 -31.39 -31.20 9.56
N SER A 271 -30.22 -31.85 9.59
CA SER A 271 -30.04 -33.25 9.95
C SER A 271 -30.45 -33.53 11.40
N LEU A 272 -30.06 -32.68 12.35
CA LEU A 272 -30.46 -32.73 13.75
C LEU A 272 -31.99 -32.60 13.92
N PHE A 273 -32.62 -31.68 13.19
CA PHE A 273 -34.09 -31.56 13.19
C PHE A 273 -34.80 -32.77 12.60
N CYS A 274 -34.19 -33.48 11.63
CA CYS A 274 -34.72 -34.75 11.12
C CYS A 274 -34.55 -35.93 12.12
N GLN A 275 -33.44 -35.99 12.85
CA GLN A 275 -33.16 -37.06 13.83
C GLN A 275 -33.98 -36.94 15.12
N CYS A 276 -34.36 -35.75 15.53
CA CYS A 276 -35.26 -35.55 16.69
C CYS A 276 -36.72 -35.97 16.38
N ARG A 277 -36.98 -36.58 15.24
CA ARG A 277 -38.31 -37.02 14.77
C ARG A 277 -38.47 -38.54 14.66
N LEU A 278 -37.51 -39.33 15.04
CA LEU A 278 -37.60 -40.77 15.26
C LEU A 278 -37.73 -41.07 16.75
#